data_fd55a74a8c1f4fb4e7ff5d16a06ffbf3
#
_entry.id   fd55a74a8c1f4fb4e7ff5d16a06ffbf3
#
_cell.length_a   1.000
_cell.length_b   1.000
_cell.length_c   1.000
_cell.angle_alpha   90.00
_cell.angle_beta   90.00
_cell.angle_gamma   90.00
#
_symmetry.space_group_name_H-M   'P 1'
#
loop_
_entity.id
_entity.type
_entity.pdbx_description
1 polymer ?
#
loop_
_entity_poly.entity_id
_entity_poly.type
_entity_poly.pdbx_seq_one_letter_code
_entity_poly.pdbx_strand_id
1 'polypeptide(L)'
;MAGLRLKKICDLVDENSIVADIGTDHGIIPIELSKNHIAKKIIATDISEDSLEKLEQKLIYNSNIVNIETRVSDGLDCFNEFEVDTIIISGMGGILIKEILERNLTVAKSANNLILSPNNSLDVLRKFLLQNNFVIEKEDDVIENKKYYQILKVKRGKDFYRNDYE
;
A
#
# COMPACT_ATOMS: atom_id res chain seq x y z
N MET A 1 4.08 7.01 17.97
CA MET A 1 4.92 5.85 17.58
C MET A 1 4.07 4.84 16.83
N ALA A 2 4.54 4.34 15.71
CA ALA A 2 3.81 3.33 14.94
C ALA A 2 3.76 2.00 15.70
N GLY A 3 2.61 1.32 15.64
CA GLY A 3 2.47 -0.01 16.18
C GLY A 3 3.30 -1.05 15.43
N LEU A 4 3.41 -2.25 15.98
CA LEU A 4 4.23 -3.33 15.40
C LEU A 4 3.80 -3.68 13.97
N ARG A 5 2.50 -3.72 13.69
CA ARG A 5 1.95 -3.97 12.36
C ARG A 5 2.46 -2.97 11.32
N LEU A 6 2.36 -1.68 11.65
CA LEU A 6 2.78 -0.61 10.73
C LEU A 6 4.29 -0.59 10.51
N LYS A 7 5.07 -0.91 11.54
CA LYS A 7 6.53 -1.08 11.41
C LYS A 7 6.88 -2.22 10.46
N LYS A 8 6.19 -3.35 10.57
CA LYS A 8 6.39 -4.50 9.67
C LYS A 8 6.04 -4.14 8.23
N ILE A 9 4.96 -3.39 8.02
CA ILE A 9 4.60 -2.90 6.69
C ILE A 9 5.73 -2.03 6.12
N CYS A 10 6.22 -1.08 6.90
CA CYS A 10 7.31 -0.19 6.48
C CYS A 10 8.60 -0.96 6.18
N ASP A 11 8.91 -2.00 6.93
CA ASP A 11 10.10 -2.84 6.73
C ASP A 11 10.07 -3.59 5.39
N LEU A 12 8.89 -3.82 4.82
CA LEU A 12 8.73 -4.49 3.53
C LEU A 12 8.87 -3.56 2.32
N VAL A 13 8.88 -2.26 2.54
CA VAL A 13 9.01 -1.26 1.46
C VAL A 13 10.45 -1.23 0.96
N ASP A 14 10.63 -1.35 -0.36
CA ASP A 14 11.94 -1.23 -0.97
C ASP A 14 12.47 0.20 -0.86
N GLU A 15 13.76 0.34 -0.57
CA GLU A 15 14.41 1.65 -0.45
C GLU A 15 14.33 2.44 -1.76
N ASN A 16 14.24 3.76 -1.65
CA ASN A 16 14.16 4.69 -2.79
C ASN A 16 12.94 4.50 -3.71
N SER A 17 11.90 3.83 -3.24
CA SER A 17 10.68 3.66 -4.02
C SER A 17 9.75 4.86 -3.93
N ILE A 18 8.94 5.03 -4.96
CA ILE A 18 7.77 5.92 -4.93
C ILE A 18 6.59 5.10 -4.43
N VAL A 19 6.04 5.50 -3.30
CA VAL A 19 5.03 4.72 -2.56
C VAL A 19 3.68 5.40 -2.61
N ALA A 20 2.63 4.63 -2.89
CA ALA A 20 1.25 5.03 -2.67
C ALA A 20 0.72 4.35 -1.42
N ASP A 21 0.21 5.10 -0.46
CA ASP A 21 -0.48 4.58 0.72
C ASP A 21 -1.98 4.83 0.57
N ILE A 22 -2.73 3.77 0.33
CA ILE A 22 -4.16 3.84 0.01
C ILE A 22 -4.99 3.73 1.28
N GLY A 23 -5.85 4.73 1.52
CA GLY A 23 -6.58 4.83 2.77
C GLY A 23 -5.64 5.15 3.92
N THR A 24 -4.86 6.21 3.75
CA THR A 24 -3.77 6.57 4.67
C THR A 24 -4.24 6.91 6.08
N ASP A 25 -5.51 7.27 6.24
CA ASP A 25 -6.12 7.69 7.49
C ASP A 25 -5.35 8.87 8.12
N HIS A 26 -4.67 8.66 9.23
CA HIS A 26 -3.90 9.72 9.90
C HIS A 26 -2.47 9.89 9.38
N GLY A 27 -2.09 9.17 8.33
CA GLY A 27 -0.79 9.31 7.69
C GLY A 27 0.39 8.72 8.47
N ILE A 28 0.14 7.74 9.33
CA ILE A 28 1.20 7.12 10.16
C ILE A 28 2.25 6.45 9.28
N ILE A 29 1.85 5.66 8.29
CA ILE A 29 2.78 4.97 7.37
C ILE A 29 3.61 5.99 6.57
N PRO A 30 3.01 6.98 5.89
CA PRO A 30 3.78 7.98 5.17
C PRO A 30 4.81 8.70 6.04
N ILE A 31 4.43 9.10 7.25
CA ILE A 31 5.33 9.80 8.18
C ILE A 31 6.49 8.89 8.60
N GLU A 32 6.23 7.62 8.93
CA GLU A 32 7.29 6.66 9.28
C GLU A 32 8.25 6.43 8.11
N LEU A 33 7.74 6.24 6.91
CA LEU A 33 8.57 6.05 5.71
C LEU A 33 9.43 7.27 5.42
N SER A 34 8.90 8.46 5.61
CA SER A 34 9.63 9.70 5.40
C SER A 34 10.70 9.93 6.47
N LYS A 35 10.36 9.77 7.74
CA LYS A 35 11.30 9.95 8.86
C LYS A 35 12.48 9.00 8.79
N ASN A 36 12.27 7.78 8.35
CA ASN A 36 13.31 6.76 8.25
C ASN A 36 14.04 6.77 6.90
N HIS A 37 13.74 7.74 6.04
CA HIS A 37 14.37 7.90 4.72
C HIS A 37 14.26 6.64 3.84
N ILE A 38 13.16 5.91 3.95
CA ILE A 38 12.94 4.67 3.20
C ILE A 38 12.46 4.98 1.78
N ALA A 39 11.41 5.77 1.66
CA ALA A 39 10.80 6.11 0.38
C ALA A 39 11.37 7.40 -0.22
N LYS A 40 11.52 7.42 -1.53
CA LYS A 40 11.89 8.62 -2.29
C LYS A 40 10.76 9.65 -2.27
N LYS A 41 9.54 9.20 -2.48
CA LYS A 41 8.32 10.01 -2.48
C LYS A 41 7.17 9.15 -2.00
N ILE A 42 6.24 9.75 -1.25
CA ILE A 42 5.05 9.07 -0.78
C ILE A 42 3.82 9.85 -1.22
N ILE A 43 2.87 9.17 -1.83
CA ILE A 43 1.57 9.71 -2.19
C ILE A 43 0.55 9.08 -1.24
N ALA A 44 0.09 9.89 -0.29
CA ALA A 44 -0.91 9.47 0.70
C ALA A 44 -2.31 9.79 0.18
N THR A 45 -3.14 8.78 0.04
CA THR A 45 -4.51 8.97 -0.45
C THR A 45 -5.54 8.54 0.57
N ASP A 46 -6.68 9.17 0.53
CA ASP A 46 -7.85 8.78 1.30
C ASP A 46 -9.11 9.27 0.57
N ILE A 47 -10.21 8.57 0.78
CA ILE A 47 -11.51 9.02 0.28
C ILE A 47 -12.04 10.17 1.13
N SER A 48 -11.58 10.27 2.38
CA SER A 48 -11.94 11.32 3.33
C SER A 48 -10.98 12.49 3.23
N GLU A 49 -11.49 13.63 2.79
CA GLU A 49 -10.74 14.89 2.77
C GLU A 49 -10.33 15.31 4.18
N ASP A 50 -11.18 15.06 5.20
CA ASP A 50 -10.90 15.37 6.61
C ASP A 50 -9.66 14.61 7.12
N SER A 51 -9.51 13.35 6.74
CA SER A 51 -8.33 12.56 7.13
C SER A 51 -7.06 13.14 6.55
N LEU A 52 -7.09 13.57 5.29
CA LEU A 52 -5.94 14.20 4.63
C LEU A 52 -5.61 15.57 5.22
N GLU A 53 -6.60 16.35 5.60
CA GLU A 53 -6.39 17.64 6.29
C GLU A 53 -5.64 17.44 7.60
N LYS A 54 -5.98 16.40 8.36
CA LYS A 54 -5.26 16.06 9.60
C LYS A 54 -3.80 15.71 9.34
N LEU A 55 -3.54 14.97 8.29
CA LEU A 55 -2.17 14.68 7.86
C LEU A 55 -1.44 15.96 7.46
N GLU A 56 -2.05 16.79 6.65
CA GLU A 56 -1.46 18.05 6.18
C GLU A 56 -1.11 18.98 7.35
N GLN A 57 -1.97 19.06 8.37
CA GLN A 57 -1.68 19.80 9.59
C GLN A 57 -0.46 19.28 10.32
N LYS A 58 -0.30 17.95 10.42
CA LYS A 58 0.89 17.34 11.00
C LYS A 58 2.16 17.70 10.21
N LEU A 59 2.07 17.75 8.89
CA LEU A 59 3.19 18.09 8.02
C LEU A 59 3.64 19.54 8.17
N ILE A 60 2.72 20.47 8.45
CA ILE A 60 3.04 21.88 8.73
C ILE A 60 3.98 22.00 9.93
N TYR A 61 3.76 21.19 10.96
CA TYR A 61 4.60 21.21 12.19
C TYR A 61 5.87 20.37 12.09
N ASN A 62 6.07 19.66 10.98
CA ASN A 62 7.22 18.80 10.75
C ASN A 62 7.92 19.22 9.45
N SER A 63 8.57 20.36 9.45
CA SER A 63 9.21 20.97 8.27
C SER A 63 10.28 20.09 7.62
N ASN A 64 10.78 19.08 8.32
CA ASN A 64 11.75 18.11 7.78
C ASN A 64 11.12 17.06 6.86
N ILE A 65 9.79 16.96 6.85
CA ILE A 65 9.06 16.02 6.03
C ILE A 65 8.55 16.77 4.79
N VAL A 66 9.22 16.57 3.66
CA VAL A 66 8.95 17.32 2.42
C VAL A 66 8.56 16.44 1.24
N ASN A 67 8.56 15.12 1.41
CA ASN A 67 8.36 14.17 0.31
C ASN A 67 7.01 13.45 0.34
N ILE A 68 6.04 14.00 1.06
CA ILE A 68 4.67 13.48 1.13
C ILE A 68 3.72 14.38 0.35
N GLU A 69 3.03 13.80 -0.64
CA GLU A 69 1.93 14.43 -1.39
C GLU A 69 0.62 13.79 -0.94
N THR A 70 -0.45 14.57 -0.82
CA THR A 70 -1.78 14.07 -0.50
C THR A 70 -2.71 14.17 -1.70
N ARG A 71 -3.57 13.17 -1.87
CA ARG A 71 -4.62 13.17 -2.90
C ARG A 71 -5.91 12.59 -2.34
N VAL A 72 -7.03 13.26 -2.57
CA VAL A 72 -8.35 12.65 -2.34
C VAL A 72 -8.60 11.66 -3.47
N SER A 73 -8.84 10.39 -3.14
CA SER A 73 -9.05 9.35 -4.13
C SER A 73 -9.84 8.17 -3.54
N ASP A 74 -10.67 7.58 -4.35
CA ASP A 74 -11.27 6.28 -4.07
C ASP A 74 -10.34 5.19 -4.61
N GLY A 75 -9.64 4.52 -3.70
CA GLY A 75 -8.67 3.49 -4.06
C GLY A 75 -7.57 4.03 -4.97
N LEU A 76 -7.37 3.36 -6.10
CA LEU A 76 -6.33 3.68 -7.08
C LEU A 76 -6.80 4.64 -8.20
N ASP A 77 -7.98 5.20 -8.10
CA ASP A 77 -8.58 5.99 -9.20
C ASP A 77 -7.75 7.19 -9.64
N CYS A 78 -6.95 7.77 -8.73
CA CYS A 78 -6.12 8.94 -9.04
C CYS A 78 -4.76 8.61 -9.66
N PHE A 79 -4.43 7.33 -9.80
CA PHE A 79 -3.10 6.91 -10.29
C PHE A 79 -3.12 6.51 -11.74
N ASN A 80 -2.03 6.84 -12.43
CA ASN A 80 -1.72 6.32 -13.74
C ASN A 80 -0.80 5.10 -13.62
N GLU A 81 -0.78 4.27 -14.67
CA GLU A 81 0.19 3.18 -14.77
C GLU A 81 1.62 3.71 -14.63
N PHE A 82 2.46 2.95 -13.95
CA PHE A 82 3.89 3.24 -13.73
C PHE A 82 4.17 4.51 -12.92
N GLU A 83 3.17 5.10 -12.31
CA GLU A 83 3.35 6.30 -11.48
C GLU A 83 4.02 5.98 -10.14
N VAL A 84 3.75 4.81 -9.58
CA VAL A 84 4.30 4.39 -8.29
C VAL A 84 4.98 3.03 -8.39
N ASP A 85 5.98 2.82 -7.53
CA ASP A 85 6.72 1.55 -7.46
C ASP A 85 6.07 0.57 -6.49
N THR A 86 5.53 1.08 -5.40
CA THR A 86 4.94 0.28 -4.31
C THR A 86 3.57 0.82 -3.94
N ILE A 87 2.60 -0.07 -3.83
CA ILE A 87 1.25 0.26 -3.36
C ILE A 87 1.02 -0.44 -2.04
N ILE A 88 0.69 0.34 -1.00
CA ILE A 88 0.35 -0.17 0.33
C ILE A 88 -1.16 -0.03 0.54
N ILE A 89 -1.82 -1.12 0.90
CA ILE A 89 -3.23 -1.11 1.32
C ILE A 89 -3.33 -1.89 2.63
N SER A 90 -3.59 -1.21 3.72
CA SER A 90 -3.71 -1.81 5.04
C SER A 90 -4.91 -1.28 5.80
N GLY A 91 -5.39 -2.05 6.77
CA GLY A 91 -6.48 -1.61 7.63
C GLY A 91 -7.87 -1.72 7.01
N MET A 92 -8.00 -2.39 5.87
CA MET A 92 -9.26 -2.66 5.19
C MET A 92 -9.54 -4.16 5.16
N GLY A 93 -10.81 -4.54 4.94
CA GLY A 93 -11.14 -5.94 4.72
C GLY A 93 -10.60 -6.45 3.37
N GLY A 94 -10.35 -7.75 3.28
CA GLY A 94 -9.80 -8.37 2.08
C GLY A 94 -10.68 -8.23 0.85
N ILE A 95 -12.00 -8.19 1.02
CA ILE A 95 -12.94 -7.97 -0.09
C ILE A 95 -12.78 -6.57 -0.67
N LEU A 96 -12.67 -5.55 0.17
CA LEU A 96 -12.47 -4.17 -0.28
C LEU A 96 -11.12 -3.99 -0.97
N ILE A 97 -10.05 -4.59 -0.43
CA ILE A 97 -8.73 -4.57 -1.08
C ILE A 97 -8.82 -5.20 -2.47
N LYS A 98 -9.46 -6.35 -2.57
CA LYS A 98 -9.71 -7.01 -3.86
C LYS A 98 -10.41 -6.07 -4.85
N GLU A 99 -11.49 -5.42 -4.41
CA GLU A 99 -12.27 -4.51 -5.26
C GLU A 99 -11.45 -3.31 -5.74
N ILE A 100 -10.61 -2.75 -4.87
CA ILE A 100 -9.70 -1.65 -5.21
C ILE A 100 -8.72 -2.09 -6.31
N LEU A 101 -8.09 -3.25 -6.14
CA LEU A 101 -7.11 -3.77 -7.11
C LEU A 101 -7.79 -4.15 -8.42
N GLU A 102 -8.97 -4.76 -8.37
CA GLU A 102 -9.71 -5.21 -9.55
C GLU A 102 -10.17 -4.03 -10.41
N ARG A 103 -10.65 -2.95 -9.78
CA ARG A 103 -11.13 -1.78 -10.50
C ARG A 103 -10.04 -1.06 -11.28
N ASN A 104 -8.81 -1.08 -10.80
CA ASN A 104 -7.65 -0.47 -11.45
C ASN A 104 -6.51 -1.48 -11.59
N LEU A 105 -6.81 -2.63 -12.18
CA LEU A 105 -5.88 -3.76 -12.26
C LEU A 105 -4.61 -3.42 -13.03
N THR A 106 -4.69 -2.62 -14.08
CA THR A 106 -3.53 -2.21 -14.88
C THR A 106 -2.58 -1.34 -14.06
N VAL A 107 -3.11 -0.44 -13.23
CA VAL A 107 -2.31 0.35 -12.30
C VAL A 107 -1.66 -0.55 -11.25
N ALA A 108 -2.44 -1.44 -10.64
CA ALA A 108 -1.92 -2.39 -9.65
C ALA A 108 -0.78 -3.24 -10.20
N LYS A 109 -0.93 -3.74 -11.44
CA LYS A 109 0.10 -4.54 -12.10
C LYS A 109 1.31 -3.75 -12.58
N SER A 110 1.19 -2.45 -12.75
CA SER A 110 2.31 -1.59 -13.14
C SER A 110 3.31 -1.34 -11.99
N ALA A 111 2.86 -1.47 -10.76
CA ALA A 111 3.74 -1.33 -9.59
C ALA A 111 4.65 -2.55 -9.45
N ASN A 112 5.85 -2.34 -8.91
CA ASN A 112 6.80 -3.43 -8.64
C ASN A 112 6.33 -4.33 -7.51
N ASN A 113 5.71 -3.74 -6.49
CA ASN A 113 5.24 -4.46 -5.31
C ASN A 113 3.89 -3.94 -4.82
N LEU A 114 3.09 -4.85 -4.27
CA LEU A 114 1.94 -4.53 -3.44
C LEU A 114 2.24 -5.00 -2.02
N ILE A 115 1.96 -4.17 -1.03
CA ILE A 115 2.03 -4.57 0.38
C ILE A 115 0.62 -4.48 0.94
N LEU A 116 0.06 -5.65 1.25
CA LEU A 116 -1.35 -5.80 1.60
C LEU A 116 -1.49 -6.37 2.99
N SER A 117 -2.27 -5.71 3.84
CA SER A 117 -2.57 -6.19 5.19
C SER A 117 -4.05 -6.12 5.48
N PRO A 118 -4.81 -7.16 5.10
CA PRO A 118 -6.25 -7.18 5.31
C PRO A 118 -6.61 -7.42 6.78
N ASN A 119 -7.73 -6.83 7.22
CA ASN A 119 -8.28 -7.06 8.56
C ASN A 119 -9.06 -8.38 8.64
N ASN A 120 -9.51 -8.89 7.50
CA ASN A 120 -10.33 -10.12 7.39
C ASN A 120 -10.31 -10.61 5.94
N SER A 121 -10.98 -11.73 5.69
CA SER A 121 -11.20 -12.27 4.34
C SER A 121 -9.92 -12.43 3.51
N LEU A 122 -8.85 -12.87 4.17
CA LEU A 122 -7.54 -13.11 3.52
C LEU A 122 -7.64 -14.17 2.42
N ASP A 123 -8.47 -15.19 2.60
CA ASP A 123 -8.73 -16.25 1.63
C ASP A 123 -9.26 -15.71 0.30
N VAL A 124 -10.19 -14.77 0.36
CA VAL A 124 -10.75 -14.09 -0.83
C VAL A 124 -9.66 -13.31 -1.56
N LEU A 125 -8.85 -12.57 -0.81
CA LEU A 125 -7.75 -11.80 -1.37
C LEU A 125 -6.68 -12.69 -2.02
N ARG A 126 -6.27 -13.78 -1.35
CA ARG A 126 -5.31 -14.74 -1.91
C ARG A 126 -5.80 -15.33 -3.23
N LYS A 127 -7.05 -15.74 -3.27
CA LYS A 127 -7.64 -16.31 -4.49
C LYS A 127 -7.60 -15.33 -5.64
N PHE A 128 -7.98 -14.08 -5.40
CA PHE A 128 -7.92 -13.02 -6.39
C PHE A 128 -6.49 -12.80 -6.91
N LEU A 129 -5.51 -12.72 -6.01
CA LEU A 129 -4.11 -12.51 -6.38
C LEU A 129 -3.61 -13.63 -7.28
N LEU A 130 -3.86 -14.88 -6.92
CA LEU A 130 -3.45 -16.03 -7.73
C LEU A 130 -4.16 -16.06 -9.10
N GLN A 131 -5.43 -15.75 -9.15
CA GLN A 131 -6.20 -15.72 -10.41
C GLN A 131 -5.76 -14.61 -11.36
N ASN A 132 -5.13 -13.56 -10.84
CA ASN A 132 -4.68 -12.42 -11.63
C ASN A 132 -3.15 -12.38 -11.81
N ASN A 133 -2.49 -13.52 -11.68
CA ASN A 133 -1.06 -13.69 -11.94
C ASN A 133 -0.17 -12.84 -11.04
N PHE A 134 -0.57 -12.65 -9.80
CA PHE A 134 0.29 -12.13 -8.76
C PHE A 134 0.96 -13.26 -7.98
N VAL A 135 2.16 -13.03 -7.50
CA VAL A 135 2.92 -13.95 -6.67
C VAL A 135 3.12 -13.33 -5.29
N ILE A 136 2.78 -14.08 -4.26
CA ILE A 136 3.09 -13.68 -2.89
C ILE A 136 4.56 -14.02 -2.63
N GLU A 137 5.39 -12.98 -2.60
CA GLU A 137 6.84 -13.12 -2.43
C GLU A 137 7.21 -13.36 -0.98
N LYS A 138 6.51 -12.69 -0.05
CA LYS A 138 6.78 -12.77 1.36
C LYS A 138 5.50 -12.58 2.18
N GLU A 139 5.40 -13.30 3.28
CA GLU A 139 4.34 -13.14 4.26
C GLU A 139 4.95 -12.97 5.64
N ASP A 140 4.44 -11.99 6.38
CA ASP A 140 4.78 -11.78 7.78
C ASP A 140 3.53 -11.84 8.64
N ASP A 141 3.66 -12.44 9.81
CA ASP A 141 2.61 -12.52 10.81
C ASP A 141 2.89 -11.55 11.95
N VAL A 142 1.87 -10.86 12.40
CA VAL A 142 1.97 -9.92 13.52
C VAL A 142 0.81 -10.13 14.46
N ILE A 143 1.12 -10.20 15.77
CA ILE A 143 0.12 -10.14 16.82
C ILE A 143 0.20 -8.77 17.46
N GLU A 144 -0.89 -8.01 17.40
CA GLU A 144 -1.01 -6.69 17.97
C GLU A 144 -2.38 -6.55 18.65
N ASN A 145 -2.40 -6.08 19.89
CA ASN A 145 -3.64 -5.95 20.68
C ASN A 145 -4.49 -7.22 20.70
N LYS A 146 -3.85 -8.38 20.86
CA LYS A 146 -4.49 -9.71 20.87
C LYS A 146 -5.15 -10.12 19.54
N LYS A 147 -4.88 -9.40 18.47
CA LYS A 147 -5.34 -9.72 17.11
C LYS A 147 -4.17 -10.20 16.27
N TYR A 148 -4.47 -11.16 15.42
CA TYR A 148 -3.54 -11.72 14.45
C TYR A 148 -3.73 -11.05 13.09
N TYR A 149 -2.63 -10.54 12.54
CA TYR A 149 -2.62 -9.91 11.22
C TYR A 149 -1.60 -10.58 10.33
N GLN A 150 -1.92 -10.71 9.05
CA GLN A 150 -0.97 -11.11 8.03
C GLN A 150 -0.66 -9.94 7.11
N ILE A 151 0.61 -9.86 6.71
CA ILE A 151 1.08 -8.84 5.79
C ILE A 151 1.70 -9.56 4.60
N LEU A 152 1.21 -9.26 3.41
CA LEU A 152 1.65 -9.88 2.17
C LEU A 152 2.47 -8.88 1.37
N LYS A 153 3.67 -9.28 0.95
CA LYS A 153 4.42 -8.59 -0.10
C LYS A 153 4.21 -9.34 -1.40
N VAL A 154 3.64 -8.68 -2.38
CA VAL A 154 3.12 -9.27 -3.62
C VAL A 154 3.81 -8.61 -4.81
N LYS A 155 4.09 -9.39 -5.84
CA LYS A 155 4.61 -8.89 -7.11
C LYS A 155 3.92 -9.55 -8.29
N ARG A 156 4.15 -9.04 -9.48
CA ARG A 156 3.68 -9.69 -10.72
C ARG A 156 4.31 -11.07 -10.86
N GLY A 157 3.52 -12.04 -11.30
CA GLY A 157 4.01 -13.39 -11.60
C GLY A 157 4.77 -13.46 -12.94
N LYS A 158 5.57 -14.52 -13.08
CA LYS A 158 6.35 -14.75 -14.30
C LYS A 158 5.48 -14.96 -15.54
N ASP A 159 4.30 -15.49 -15.37
CA ASP A 159 3.39 -15.78 -16.49
C ASP A 159 2.83 -14.50 -17.15
N PHE A 160 2.96 -13.36 -16.50
CA PHE A 160 2.62 -12.07 -17.10
C PHE A 160 3.46 -11.73 -18.32
N TYR A 161 4.72 -12.19 -18.35
CA TYR A 161 5.63 -11.96 -19.48
C TYR A 161 5.51 -13.00 -20.59
N ARG A 162 4.82 -14.10 -20.34
CA ARG A 162 4.71 -15.20 -21.31
C ARG A 162 3.78 -14.85 -22.47
N ASN A 163 2.79 -14.00 -22.23
CA ASN A 163 1.82 -13.61 -23.24
C ASN A 163 2.30 -12.48 -24.15
N ASP A 164 3.41 -11.82 -23.80
CA ASP A 164 3.99 -10.74 -24.62
C ASP A 164 4.90 -11.26 -25.72
N TYR A 165 5.15 -12.57 -25.78
CA TYR A 165 6.07 -13.20 -26.73
C TYR A 165 5.42 -14.30 -27.57
N GLU A 166 4.12 -14.50 -27.47
CA GLU A 166 3.33 -15.34 -28.39
C GLU A 166 2.48 -14.48 -29.31
#